data_45a83bdb308c695e2526c28204cc2fbc
#
_entry.id   45a83bdb308c695e2526c28204cc2fbc
#
_cell.length_a   1.000
_cell.length_b   1.000
_cell.length_c   1.000
_cell.angle_alpha   90.00
_cell.angle_beta   90.00
_cell.angle_gamma   90.00
#
_symmetry.space_group_name_H-M   'P 1'
#
loop_
_entity.id
_entity.type
_entity.pdbx_description
1 polymer ?
#
loop_
_entity_poly.entity_id
_entity_poly.type
_entity_poly.pdbx_seq_one_letter_code
_entity_poly.pdbx_strand_id
1 'polypeptide(L)'
;MSVFPRRDLTSRSCAHQGLTNGKLHIAFTCNSVLVSDTIWLSRTTPAVPYGLRGMLAMSLHLETGRHDCHSGLTGGAARNPLGELSALLTQCCDAHTGAVHIPGFYDHVRPLSHDELESFLASGFDVTTFKAVHGLHHLRTDDVRQVVQAIWSRPTFEVHGISGGYQGPGVKTIVPHAAEAKISMRLVPDQDPERLVGIVQEFVQQRNPDVRIEHEGYLRPYLGDFHGAYGTAVREAVRFGFGKTPSFIREGGSIGAVVTMDQLLRVPIVFLGLSVPEHGYHAPNENFDWGQARGGLRAFVKYFEILATLPSS
;
A
#
# COMPACT_ATOMS: atom_id res chain seq x y z
N MET A 1 27.51 -17.49 40.21
CA MET A 1 26.91 -16.18 40.57
C MET A 1 27.85 -15.10 40.08
N SER A 2 27.71 -14.63 38.86
CA SER A 2 28.48 -13.50 38.32
C SER A 2 27.52 -12.32 38.22
N VAL A 3 27.76 -11.30 39.02
CA VAL A 3 27.04 -10.05 39.08
C VAL A 3 27.48 -9.23 37.85
N PHE A 4 26.59 -9.05 36.88
CA PHE A 4 26.76 -8.07 35.84
C PHE A 4 26.65 -6.65 36.45
N PRO A 5 27.58 -5.73 36.16
CA PRO A 5 27.44 -4.37 36.63
C PRO A 5 26.24 -3.73 35.92
N ARG A 6 25.33 -3.20 36.71
CA ARG A 6 24.25 -2.31 36.21
C ARG A 6 24.91 -1.10 35.54
N ARG A 7 25.04 -1.13 34.22
CA ARG A 7 25.19 0.10 33.45
C ARG A 7 23.84 0.76 33.41
N ASP A 8 23.81 1.99 33.85
CA ASP A 8 22.64 2.86 33.76
C ASP A 8 22.13 2.86 32.31
N LEU A 9 21.01 2.16 32.08
CA LEU A 9 20.22 2.24 30.87
C LEU A 9 19.34 3.49 30.93
N THR A 10 19.91 4.63 31.19
CA THR A 10 19.32 5.90 30.82
C THR A 10 19.57 6.16 29.34
N SER A 11 19.10 5.24 28.50
CA SER A 11 18.85 5.58 27.11
C SER A 11 17.78 6.65 27.10
N ARG A 12 18.16 7.81 26.63
CA ARG A 12 17.39 9.06 26.56
C ARG A 12 16.13 8.88 25.70
N SER A 13 15.11 8.21 26.20
CA SER A 13 13.75 8.48 25.78
C SER A 13 13.25 9.64 26.63
N CYS A 14 13.64 10.84 26.31
CA CYS A 14 13.12 12.03 26.96
C CYS A 14 11.69 12.27 26.46
N ALA A 15 10.72 11.68 27.16
CA ALA A 15 9.36 12.18 27.09
C ALA A 15 9.30 13.46 27.91
N HIS A 16 9.28 14.62 27.24
CA HIS A 16 8.98 15.89 27.92
C HIS A 16 7.47 16.03 28.02
N GLN A 17 6.96 16.04 29.26
CA GLN A 17 5.57 16.40 29.54
C GLN A 17 5.50 17.90 29.78
N GLY A 18 4.72 18.60 28.98
CA GLY A 18 4.42 20.00 29.14
C GLY A 18 2.90 20.24 29.08
N LEU A 19 2.36 21.02 29.99
CA LEU A 19 0.99 21.51 29.95
C LEU A 19 0.97 22.91 29.35
N THR A 20 0.43 23.07 28.14
CA THR A 20 0.09 24.38 27.58
C THR A 20 -1.40 24.36 27.25
N ASN A 21 -2.12 25.38 27.76
CA ASN A 21 -3.57 25.53 27.56
C ASN A 21 -4.42 24.31 27.96
N GLY A 22 -4.04 23.61 29.06
CA GLY A 22 -4.80 22.46 29.55
C GLY A 22 -4.72 21.19 28.72
N LYS A 23 -3.85 21.13 27.70
CA LYS A 23 -3.58 19.93 26.91
C LYS A 23 -2.25 19.32 27.31
N LEU A 24 -2.23 17.99 27.51
CA LEU A 24 -1.01 17.25 27.76
C LEU A 24 -0.26 17.13 26.43
N HIS A 25 0.91 17.75 26.33
CA HIS A 25 1.85 17.57 25.22
C HIS A 25 2.92 16.58 25.65
N ILE A 26 2.95 15.41 25.02
CA ILE A 26 4.02 14.42 25.16
C ILE A 26 4.92 14.56 23.93
N ALA A 27 6.14 15.01 24.13
CA ALA A 27 7.15 15.05 23.08
C ALA A 27 7.99 13.77 23.15
N PHE A 28 7.96 12.99 22.09
CA PHE A 28 8.86 11.86 21.92
C PHE A 28 10.05 12.28 21.05
N THR A 29 11.26 12.02 21.52
CA THR A 29 12.46 12.14 20.70
C THR A 29 13.06 10.73 20.50
N CYS A 30 13.33 10.39 19.28
CA CYS A 30 13.99 9.13 18.91
C CYS A 30 14.92 9.37 17.73
N ASN A 31 15.92 8.51 17.56
CA ASN A 31 16.87 8.61 16.45
C ASN A 31 16.43 7.80 15.21
N SER A 32 15.49 6.88 15.39
CA SER A 32 14.86 6.11 14.32
C SER A 32 13.58 5.43 14.82
N VAL A 33 12.76 4.97 13.89
CA VAL A 33 11.56 4.15 14.16
C VAL A 33 11.77 2.78 13.52
N LEU A 34 11.45 1.72 14.26
CA LEU A 34 11.41 0.35 13.73
C LEU A 34 9.95 -0.09 13.59
N VAL A 35 9.56 -0.48 12.39
CA VAL A 35 8.22 -0.99 12.06
C VAL A 35 8.32 -2.47 11.71
N SER A 36 7.54 -3.31 12.39
CA SER A 36 7.50 -4.75 12.14
C SER A 36 6.14 -5.18 11.58
N ASP A 37 5.77 -4.59 10.45
CA ASP A 37 4.47 -4.83 9.81
C ASP A 37 4.63 -4.88 8.28
N THR A 38 5.45 -5.85 7.82
CA THR A 38 5.73 -6.05 6.38
C THR A 38 5.93 -7.53 6.08
N ILE A 39 5.85 -7.89 4.79
CA ILE A 39 5.84 -9.27 4.30
C ILE A 39 7.08 -9.55 3.47
N TRP A 40 7.68 -10.72 3.66
CA TRP A 40 8.73 -11.25 2.80
C TRP A 40 8.19 -11.69 1.44
N LEU A 41 9.05 -11.83 0.44
CA LEU A 41 8.66 -12.36 -0.89
C LEU A 41 8.25 -13.83 -0.83
N SER A 42 8.91 -14.60 0.01
CA SER A 42 8.61 -15.98 0.32
C SER A 42 9.29 -16.38 1.62
N ARG A 43 8.96 -17.57 2.15
CA ARG A 43 9.64 -18.15 3.32
C ARG A 43 11.17 -18.27 3.15
N THR A 44 11.63 -18.37 1.93
CA THR A 44 13.06 -18.50 1.63
C THR A 44 13.73 -17.22 1.16
N THR A 45 12.97 -16.17 0.92
CA THR A 45 13.43 -14.92 0.31
C THR A 45 13.03 -13.75 1.21
N PRO A 46 13.85 -13.45 2.25
CA PRO A 46 13.58 -12.32 3.14
C PRO A 46 13.65 -11.00 2.37
N ALA A 47 12.73 -10.11 2.67
CA ALA A 47 12.67 -8.78 2.08
C ALA A 47 12.50 -7.72 3.18
N VAL A 48 13.11 -6.57 2.95
CA VAL A 48 13.01 -5.38 3.78
C VAL A 48 12.51 -4.25 2.89
N PRO A 49 11.27 -3.82 3.04
CA PRO A 49 10.78 -2.66 2.30
C PRO A 49 11.50 -1.38 2.75
N TYR A 50 11.69 -0.45 1.81
CA TYR A 50 12.12 0.91 2.10
C TYR A 50 11.13 1.95 1.54
N GLY A 51 10.08 1.50 0.88
CA GLY A 51 9.01 2.34 0.34
C GLY A 51 7.67 1.62 0.42
N LEU A 52 6.62 2.39 0.65
CA LEU A 52 5.23 1.94 0.71
C LEU A 52 4.42 2.75 -0.29
N ARG A 53 3.48 2.09 -0.99
CA ARG A 53 2.53 2.83 -1.82
C ARG A 53 1.51 3.56 -0.93
N GLY A 54 1.08 4.73 -1.40
CA GLY A 54 -0.09 5.41 -0.87
C GLY A 54 -1.38 4.76 -1.39
N MET A 55 -2.50 5.32 -0.96
CA MET A 55 -3.84 4.90 -1.39
C MET A 55 -4.75 6.12 -1.48
N LEU A 56 -5.64 6.12 -2.48
CA LEU A 56 -6.75 7.04 -2.59
C LEU A 56 -7.99 6.20 -2.92
N ALA A 57 -9.06 6.33 -2.16
CA ALA A 57 -10.31 5.60 -2.36
C ALA A 57 -11.48 6.56 -2.59
N MET A 58 -12.35 6.20 -3.54
CA MET A 58 -13.53 6.98 -3.90
C MET A 58 -14.70 6.08 -4.26
N SER A 59 -15.91 6.59 -4.03
CA SER A 59 -17.17 6.02 -4.55
C SER A 59 -17.79 6.98 -5.57
N LEU A 60 -18.26 6.43 -6.69
CA LEU A 60 -18.93 7.13 -7.76
C LEU A 60 -20.39 6.72 -7.76
N HIS A 61 -21.30 7.67 -7.59
CA HIS A 61 -22.75 7.42 -7.54
C HIS A 61 -23.43 8.11 -8.70
N LEU A 62 -24.27 7.40 -9.43
CA LEU A 62 -25.07 7.95 -10.51
C LEU A 62 -26.53 7.54 -10.31
N GLU A 63 -27.41 8.53 -10.18
CA GLU A 63 -28.86 8.38 -10.11
C GLU A 63 -29.48 9.03 -11.35
N THR A 64 -30.23 8.26 -12.13
CA THR A 64 -30.89 8.71 -13.39
C THR A 64 -32.39 8.66 -13.31
N GLY A 65 -32.96 8.22 -12.19
CA GLY A 65 -34.40 8.12 -11.98
C GLY A 65 -34.73 7.90 -10.51
N ARG A 66 -36.03 7.87 -10.19
CA ARG A 66 -36.52 7.66 -8.81
C ARG A 66 -36.80 6.20 -8.48
N HIS A 67 -37.01 5.36 -9.49
CA HIS A 67 -37.30 3.92 -9.37
C HIS A 67 -36.90 3.19 -10.66
N ASP A 68 -36.72 1.90 -10.57
CA ASP A 68 -36.46 1.05 -11.73
C ASP A 68 -37.64 1.06 -12.69
N CYS A 69 -37.33 1.13 -13.98
CA CYS A 69 -38.35 1.18 -15.03
C CYS A 69 -38.33 -0.10 -15.85
N HIS A 70 -39.50 -0.46 -16.44
CA HIS A 70 -39.57 -1.61 -17.35
C HIS A 70 -38.83 -1.29 -18.65
N SER A 71 -37.79 -2.08 -18.97
CA SER A 71 -36.93 -1.83 -20.13
C SER A 71 -37.65 -1.93 -21.48
N GLY A 72 -38.75 -2.70 -21.58
CA GLY A 72 -39.58 -2.75 -22.77
C GLY A 72 -40.38 -1.48 -23.03
N LEU A 73 -40.62 -0.63 -22.00
CA LEU A 73 -41.32 0.62 -22.14
C LEU A 73 -40.41 1.83 -22.24
N THR A 74 -39.25 1.80 -21.58
CA THR A 74 -38.36 2.96 -21.43
C THR A 74 -37.00 2.74 -22.04
N GLY A 75 -36.65 1.49 -22.39
CA GLY A 75 -35.35 1.15 -22.99
C GLY A 75 -35.12 1.93 -24.28
N GLY A 76 -33.88 2.41 -24.47
CA GLY A 76 -33.52 3.28 -25.58
C GLY A 76 -33.77 4.76 -25.34
N ALA A 77 -34.69 5.09 -24.42
CA ALA A 77 -34.99 6.48 -24.01
C ALA A 77 -34.44 6.80 -22.60
N ALA A 78 -34.63 5.90 -21.64
CA ALA A 78 -34.08 6.08 -20.30
C ALA A 78 -32.59 5.87 -20.25
N ARG A 79 -31.91 6.72 -19.52
CA ARG A 79 -30.47 6.56 -19.21
C ARG A 79 -30.26 5.34 -18.30
N ASN A 80 -29.18 4.58 -18.55
CA ASN A 80 -28.85 3.43 -17.73
C ASN A 80 -27.57 3.72 -16.92
N PRO A 81 -27.67 3.95 -15.61
CA PRO A 81 -26.55 4.36 -14.79
C PRO A 81 -25.43 3.30 -14.71
N LEU A 82 -25.76 1.99 -14.77
CA LEU A 82 -24.74 0.94 -14.83
C LEU A 82 -23.92 1.03 -16.13
N GLY A 83 -24.59 1.22 -17.26
CA GLY A 83 -23.91 1.37 -18.55
C GLY A 83 -23.03 2.62 -18.59
N GLU A 84 -23.54 3.74 -18.07
CA GLU A 84 -22.80 5.01 -18.04
C GLU A 84 -21.59 4.96 -17.10
N LEU A 85 -21.71 4.37 -15.89
CA LEU A 85 -20.55 4.17 -14.99
C LEU A 85 -19.53 3.22 -15.62
N SER A 86 -19.98 2.13 -16.25
CA SER A 86 -19.06 1.21 -16.93
C SER A 86 -18.27 1.90 -18.05
N ALA A 87 -18.94 2.72 -18.86
CA ALA A 87 -18.30 3.51 -19.91
C ALA A 87 -17.35 4.57 -19.33
N LEU A 88 -17.68 5.21 -18.22
CA LEU A 88 -16.79 6.15 -17.52
C LEU A 88 -15.54 5.45 -16.98
N LEU A 89 -15.68 4.29 -16.35
CA LEU A 89 -14.55 3.53 -15.81
C LEU A 89 -13.56 3.12 -16.91
N THR A 90 -14.05 2.70 -18.08
CA THR A 90 -13.18 2.37 -19.22
C THR A 90 -12.45 3.60 -19.79
N GLN A 91 -13.01 4.80 -19.62
CA GLN A 91 -12.30 6.04 -19.97
C GLN A 91 -11.26 6.41 -18.90
N CYS A 92 -11.44 6.02 -17.64
CA CYS A 92 -10.45 6.25 -16.59
C CYS A 92 -9.22 5.34 -16.75
N CYS A 93 -9.43 4.07 -17.08
CA CYS A 93 -8.36 3.07 -17.09
C CYS A 93 -8.63 1.99 -18.15
N ASP A 94 -7.60 1.62 -18.87
CA ASP A 94 -7.61 0.47 -19.76
C ASP A 94 -7.54 -0.82 -18.94
N ALA A 95 -8.57 -1.65 -19.02
CA ALA A 95 -8.67 -2.87 -18.23
C ALA A 95 -7.61 -3.94 -18.59
N HIS A 96 -7.10 -3.94 -19.83
CA HIS A 96 -6.12 -4.92 -20.30
C HIS A 96 -4.69 -4.55 -19.90
N THR A 97 -4.33 -3.29 -20.11
CA THR A 97 -2.97 -2.80 -19.83
C THR A 97 -2.81 -2.24 -18.42
N GLY A 98 -3.90 -1.81 -17.79
CA GLY A 98 -3.89 -1.09 -16.52
C GLY A 98 -3.43 0.38 -16.65
N ALA A 99 -3.31 0.89 -17.88
CA ALA A 99 -2.94 2.27 -18.12
C ALA A 99 -4.07 3.22 -17.69
N VAL A 100 -3.75 4.21 -16.86
CA VAL A 100 -4.70 5.24 -16.43
C VAL A 100 -4.71 6.37 -17.44
N HIS A 101 -5.89 6.72 -17.96
CA HIS A 101 -6.07 7.72 -19.01
C HIS A 101 -6.44 9.10 -18.47
N ILE A 102 -6.48 9.28 -17.17
CA ILE A 102 -6.78 10.55 -16.51
C ILE A 102 -5.59 11.50 -16.70
N PRO A 103 -5.74 12.64 -17.40
CA PRO A 103 -4.67 13.59 -17.61
C PRO A 103 -4.06 14.06 -16.28
N GLY A 104 -2.74 14.15 -16.23
CA GLY A 104 -2.03 14.55 -15.02
C GLY A 104 -1.84 13.44 -13.96
N PHE A 105 -2.39 12.26 -14.17
CA PHE A 105 -2.26 11.15 -13.21
C PHE A 105 -0.81 10.71 -12.99
N TYR A 106 0.02 10.76 -14.01
CA TYR A 106 1.43 10.33 -13.96
C TYR A 106 2.43 11.48 -13.80
N ASP A 107 2.00 12.75 -13.78
CA ASP A 107 2.91 13.91 -13.87
C ASP A 107 4.02 13.94 -12.79
N HIS A 108 3.72 13.46 -11.60
CA HIS A 108 4.66 13.48 -10.47
C HIS A 108 5.12 12.08 -10.07
N VAL A 109 4.96 11.08 -10.94
CA VAL A 109 5.50 9.75 -10.69
C VAL A 109 7.01 9.79 -10.82
N ARG A 110 7.71 9.49 -9.72
CA ARG A 110 9.18 9.39 -9.73
C ARG A 110 9.62 8.25 -10.64
N PRO A 111 10.46 8.51 -11.64
CA PRO A 111 11.03 7.44 -12.44
C PRO A 111 11.80 6.45 -11.56
N LEU A 112 11.64 5.16 -11.84
CA LEU A 112 12.46 4.12 -11.23
C LEU A 112 13.87 4.21 -11.80
N SER A 113 14.89 4.28 -10.93
CA SER A 113 16.27 4.26 -11.38
C SER A 113 16.66 2.87 -11.91
N HIS A 114 17.71 2.83 -12.72
CA HIS A 114 18.26 1.56 -13.23
C HIS A 114 18.70 0.66 -12.06
N ASP A 115 19.39 1.22 -11.08
CA ASP A 115 19.92 0.48 -9.93
C ASP A 115 18.81 -0.09 -9.04
N GLU A 116 17.73 0.68 -8.83
CA GLU A 116 16.56 0.16 -8.11
C GLU A 116 15.92 -1.01 -8.87
N LEU A 117 15.76 -0.89 -10.18
CA LEU A 117 15.17 -1.95 -10.98
C LEU A 117 16.02 -3.22 -10.97
N GLU A 118 17.34 -3.10 -11.12
CA GLU A 118 18.26 -4.24 -11.01
C GLU A 118 18.21 -4.85 -9.58
N SER A 119 18.11 -4.04 -8.54
CA SER A 119 17.89 -4.53 -7.17
C SER A 119 16.58 -5.31 -7.04
N PHE A 120 15.49 -4.83 -7.66
CA PHE A 120 14.22 -5.55 -7.65
C PHE A 120 14.32 -6.89 -8.39
N LEU A 121 14.98 -6.94 -9.53
CA LEU A 121 15.19 -8.17 -10.28
C LEU A 121 16.09 -9.17 -9.55
N ALA A 122 17.10 -8.66 -8.83
CA ALA A 122 17.98 -9.46 -7.99
C ALA A 122 17.33 -9.90 -6.67
N SER A 123 16.13 -9.44 -6.35
CA SER A 123 15.45 -9.76 -5.09
C SER A 123 15.05 -11.21 -4.91
N GLY A 124 15.06 -11.99 -5.99
CA GLY A 124 14.55 -13.37 -5.99
C GLY A 124 13.02 -13.44 -6.11
N PHE A 125 12.37 -12.35 -6.57
CA PHE A 125 10.95 -12.38 -6.88
C PHE A 125 10.66 -13.40 -7.99
N ASP A 126 9.71 -14.28 -7.74
CA ASP A 126 9.29 -15.33 -8.68
C ASP A 126 7.80 -15.20 -9.02
N VAL A 127 7.49 -15.03 -10.30
CA VAL A 127 6.12 -14.83 -10.80
C VAL A 127 5.24 -16.04 -10.53
N THR A 128 5.79 -17.24 -10.61
CA THR A 128 5.02 -18.48 -10.40
C THR A 128 4.61 -18.58 -8.93
N THR A 129 5.54 -18.35 -8.02
CA THR A 129 5.27 -18.29 -6.58
C THR A 129 4.27 -17.18 -6.27
N PHE A 130 4.44 -16.00 -6.84
CA PHE A 130 3.53 -14.86 -6.65
C PHE A 130 2.10 -15.21 -7.08
N LYS A 131 1.90 -15.81 -8.25
CA LYS A 131 0.58 -16.27 -8.70
C LYS A 131 -0.02 -17.32 -7.75
N ALA A 132 0.78 -18.31 -7.35
CA ALA A 132 0.31 -19.37 -6.46
C ALA A 132 -0.14 -18.87 -5.10
N VAL A 133 0.65 -17.98 -4.48
CA VAL A 133 0.36 -17.41 -3.16
C VAL A 133 -0.92 -16.56 -3.17
N HIS A 134 -1.12 -15.78 -4.23
CA HIS A 134 -2.29 -14.92 -4.36
C HIS A 134 -3.50 -15.59 -5.04
N GLY A 135 -3.42 -16.88 -5.36
CA GLY A 135 -4.51 -17.62 -6.04
C GLY A 135 -4.84 -17.09 -7.43
N LEU A 136 -3.86 -16.52 -8.14
CA LEU A 136 -4.06 -15.88 -9.43
C LEU A 136 -3.84 -16.89 -10.57
N HIS A 137 -4.81 -17.01 -11.47
CA HIS A 137 -4.67 -17.84 -12.66
C HIS A 137 -3.75 -17.20 -13.71
N HIS A 138 -3.93 -15.88 -13.94
CA HIS A 138 -3.19 -15.11 -14.95
C HIS A 138 -2.83 -13.74 -14.41
N LEU A 139 -1.73 -13.18 -14.92
CA LEU A 139 -1.37 -11.77 -14.79
C LEU A 139 -1.55 -11.07 -16.14
N ARG A 140 -1.48 -9.73 -16.16
CA ARG A 140 -1.42 -8.97 -17.42
C ARG A 140 -0.16 -9.32 -18.23
N THR A 141 0.90 -9.74 -17.55
CA THR A 141 2.17 -10.18 -18.12
C THR A 141 2.88 -11.10 -17.13
N ASP A 142 3.65 -12.06 -17.64
CA ASP A 142 4.54 -12.92 -16.84
C ASP A 142 6.01 -12.42 -16.90
N ASP A 143 6.28 -11.29 -17.55
CA ASP A 143 7.59 -10.65 -17.53
C ASP A 143 7.89 -10.09 -16.13
N VAL A 144 8.85 -10.69 -15.44
CA VAL A 144 9.28 -10.33 -14.08
C VAL A 144 9.54 -8.82 -13.94
N ARG A 145 10.22 -8.21 -14.92
CA ARG A 145 10.56 -6.78 -14.93
C ARG A 145 9.30 -5.92 -14.91
N GLN A 146 8.31 -6.25 -15.71
CA GLN A 146 7.05 -5.51 -15.76
C GLN A 146 6.22 -5.75 -14.48
N VAL A 147 6.20 -6.98 -13.96
CA VAL A 147 5.46 -7.31 -12.74
C VAL A 147 6.02 -6.55 -11.54
N VAL A 148 7.34 -6.59 -11.28
CA VAL A 148 7.92 -5.88 -10.13
C VAL A 148 7.76 -4.36 -10.24
N GLN A 149 7.83 -3.80 -11.46
CA GLN A 149 7.53 -2.39 -11.67
C GLN A 149 6.07 -2.08 -11.34
N ALA A 150 5.13 -2.91 -11.79
CA ALA A 150 3.70 -2.70 -11.57
C ALA A 150 3.33 -2.72 -10.08
N ILE A 151 3.88 -3.66 -9.31
CA ILE A 151 3.51 -3.83 -7.90
C ILE A 151 4.29 -2.92 -6.94
N TRP A 152 5.50 -2.43 -7.32
CA TRP A 152 6.37 -1.68 -6.40
C TRP A 152 6.60 -0.21 -6.77
N SER A 153 6.51 0.16 -8.07
CA SER A 153 6.93 1.49 -8.51
C SER A 153 5.96 2.22 -9.43
N ARG A 154 4.86 1.58 -9.82
CA ARG A 154 3.83 2.23 -10.64
C ARG A 154 2.55 2.46 -9.85
N PRO A 155 1.85 3.58 -10.09
CA PRO A 155 0.52 3.78 -9.53
C PRO A 155 -0.49 2.90 -10.26
N THR A 156 -1.61 2.59 -9.59
CA THR A 156 -2.70 1.79 -10.17
C THR A 156 -4.04 2.48 -10.02
N PHE A 157 -5.01 2.05 -10.83
CA PHE A 157 -6.41 2.38 -10.71
C PHE A 157 -7.18 1.05 -10.70
N GLU A 158 -7.87 0.77 -9.59
CA GLU A 158 -8.58 -0.49 -9.38
C GLU A 158 -10.07 -0.25 -9.14
N VAL A 159 -10.90 -1.07 -9.77
CA VAL A 159 -12.35 -1.11 -9.52
C VAL A 159 -12.64 -2.24 -8.56
N HIS A 160 -13.16 -1.92 -7.37
CA HIS A 160 -13.44 -2.89 -6.31
C HIS A 160 -14.84 -3.46 -6.39
N GLY A 161 -15.76 -2.73 -6.99
CA GLY A 161 -17.13 -3.17 -7.12
C GLY A 161 -17.95 -2.22 -7.98
N ILE A 162 -18.95 -2.78 -8.62
CA ILE A 162 -20.01 -2.07 -9.28
C ILE A 162 -21.32 -2.66 -8.77
N SER A 163 -22.22 -1.83 -8.28
CA SER A 163 -23.53 -2.24 -7.78
C SER A 163 -24.65 -1.41 -8.41
N GLY A 164 -25.82 -2.00 -8.51
CA GLY A 164 -27.02 -1.40 -9.08
C GLY A 164 -27.84 -2.42 -9.87
N GLY A 165 -29.07 -2.08 -10.18
CA GLY A 165 -29.97 -2.96 -10.90
C GLY A 165 -30.35 -4.23 -10.12
N TYR A 166 -30.83 -5.24 -10.83
CA TYR A 166 -31.30 -6.47 -10.24
C TYR A 166 -30.13 -7.43 -9.95
N GLN A 167 -30.02 -7.86 -8.70
CA GLN A 167 -28.97 -8.75 -8.20
C GLN A 167 -29.49 -10.14 -7.81
N GLY A 168 -30.80 -10.40 -7.96
CA GLY A 168 -31.44 -11.69 -7.62
C GLY A 168 -31.23 -12.74 -8.71
N PRO A 169 -31.73 -13.98 -8.48
CA PRO A 169 -31.67 -15.06 -9.45
C PRO A 169 -32.46 -14.75 -10.73
N GLY A 170 -31.96 -15.19 -11.87
CA GLY A 170 -32.58 -15.00 -13.19
C GLY A 170 -32.40 -13.58 -13.74
N VAL A 171 -33.26 -13.19 -14.69
CA VAL A 171 -33.21 -11.90 -15.38
C VAL A 171 -34.45 -11.09 -15.05
N LYS A 172 -34.30 -9.81 -14.68
CA LYS A 172 -35.38 -8.85 -14.57
C LYS A 172 -35.19 -7.75 -15.60
N THR A 173 -36.14 -7.55 -16.48
CA THR A 173 -36.06 -6.64 -17.62
C THR A 173 -36.33 -5.20 -17.19
N ILE A 174 -35.36 -4.60 -16.51
CA ILE A 174 -35.43 -3.23 -15.98
C ILE A 174 -34.33 -2.34 -16.55
N VAL A 175 -34.57 -1.04 -16.55
CA VAL A 175 -33.52 -0.01 -16.54
C VAL A 175 -33.42 0.45 -15.10
N PRO A 176 -32.27 0.24 -14.43
CA PRO A 176 -32.09 0.66 -13.05
C PRO A 176 -32.11 2.19 -12.93
N HIS A 177 -32.51 2.67 -11.77
CA HIS A 177 -32.58 4.11 -11.49
C HIS A 177 -31.24 4.66 -10.93
N ALA A 178 -30.43 3.80 -10.32
CA ALA A 178 -29.16 4.19 -9.70
C ALA A 178 -28.10 3.09 -9.82
N ALA A 179 -26.84 3.50 -9.78
CA ALA A 179 -25.68 2.63 -9.68
C ALA A 179 -24.56 3.29 -8.91
N GLU A 180 -23.67 2.45 -8.35
CA GLU A 180 -22.46 2.84 -7.62
C GLU A 180 -21.25 2.10 -8.17
N ALA A 181 -20.10 2.77 -8.25
CA ALA A 181 -18.82 2.15 -8.48
C ALA A 181 -17.83 2.54 -7.38
N LYS A 182 -17.12 1.56 -6.84
CA LYS A 182 -16.06 1.74 -5.83
C LYS A 182 -14.70 1.58 -6.49
N ILE A 183 -13.87 2.60 -6.35
CA ILE A 183 -12.55 2.66 -6.97
C ILE A 183 -11.48 3.00 -5.96
N SER A 184 -10.26 2.53 -6.20
CA SER A 184 -9.09 3.06 -5.50
C SER A 184 -7.87 3.16 -6.43
N MET A 185 -6.95 4.00 -6.03
CA MET A 185 -5.67 4.17 -6.69
C MET A 185 -4.56 3.88 -5.69
N ARG A 186 -3.58 3.06 -6.08
CA ARG A 186 -2.33 2.97 -5.34
C ARG A 186 -1.39 4.05 -5.86
N LEU A 187 -0.85 4.84 -4.94
CA LEU A 187 -0.01 5.98 -5.24
C LEU A 187 1.46 5.64 -4.99
N VAL A 188 2.34 6.24 -5.76
CA VAL A 188 3.79 6.03 -5.63
C VAL A 188 4.47 7.32 -5.16
N PRO A 189 5.74 7.26 -4.72
CA PRO A 189 6.46 8.44 -4.24
C PRO A 189 6.32 9.65 -5.17
N ASP A 190 6.19 10.82 -4.57
CA ASP A 190 5.99 12.14 -5.18
C ASP A 190 4.58 12.41 -5.73
N GLN A 191 3.68 11.43 -5.75
CA GLN A 191 2.27 11.69 -6.00
C GLN A 191 1.58 12.27 -4.78
N ASP A 192 0.90 13.41 -4.97
CA ASP A 192 0.08 14.05 -3.95
C ASP A 192 -1.38 13.59 -4.08
N PRO A 193 -1.93 12.88 -3.08
CA PRO A 193 -3.30 12.39 -3.12
C PRO A 193 -4.33 13.52 -3.21
N GLU A 194 -4.12 14.68 -2.60
CA GLU A 194 -5.06 15.82 -2.67
C GLU A 194 -5.16 16.37 -4.09
N ARG A 195 -4.02 16.50 -4.79
CA ARG A 195 -4.02 16.87 -6.21
C ARG A 195 -4.74 15.82 -7.04
N LEU A 196 -4.51 14.53 -6.77
CA LEU A 196 -5.16 13.44 -7.52
C LEU A 196 -6.66 13.40 -7.30
N VAL A 197 -7.16 13.72 -6.11
CA VAL A 197 -8.60 13.91 -5.88
C VAL A 197 -9.15 14.94 -6.87
N GLY A 198 -8.50 16.09 -6.99
CA GLY A 198 -8.94 17.16 -7.88
C GLY A 198 -8.99 16.74 -9.36
N ILE A 199 -7.92 16.13 -9.87
CA ILE A 199 -7.89 15.74 -11.29
C ILE A 199 -8.86 14.59 -11.62
N VAL A 200 -9.09 13.65 -10.69
CA VAL A 200 -10.10 12.59 -10.88
C VAL A 200 -11.49 13.19 -10.87
N GLN A 201 -11.79 14.10 -9.95
CA GLN A 201 -13.07 14.79 -9.89
C GLN A 201 -13.34 15.58 -11.16
N GLU A 202 -12.37 16.37 -11.61
CA GLU A 202 -12.50 17.15 -12.85
C GLU A 202 -12.72 16.24 -14.06
N PHE A 203 -11.94 15.16 -14.18
CA PHE A 203 -12.07 14.20 -15.28
C PHE A 203 -13.46 13.55 -15.34
N VAL A 204 -14.00 13.14 -14.19
CA VAL A 204 -15.31 12.53 -14.08
C VAL A 204 -16.40 13.54 -14.41
N GLN A 205 -16.34 14.74 -13.82
CA GLN A 205 -17.34 15.79 -14.02
C GLN A 205 -17.41 16.30 -15.48
N GLN A 206 -16.29 16.35 -16.17
CA GLN A 206 -16.27 16.71 -17.61
C GLN A 206 -16.96 15.67 -18.50
N ARG A 207 -17.02 14.40 -18.07
CA ARG A 207 -17.61 13.29 -18.83
C ARG A 207 -19.05 12.99 -18.46
N ASN A 208 -19.34 13.07 -17.19
CA ASN A 208 -20.70 12.89 -16.66
C ASN A 208 -20.89 13.77 -15.42
N PRO A 209 -21.45 14.98 -15.59
CA PRO A 209 -21.64 15.91 -14.48
C PRO A 209 -22.66 15.44 -13.43
N ASP A 210 -23.48 14.43 -13.74
CA ASP A 210 -24.47 13.88 -12.82
C ASP A 210 -23.85 12.85 -11.86
N VAL A 211 -22.60 12.43 -12.08
CA VAL A 211 -21.90 11.52 -11.16
C VAL A 211 -21.48 12.26 -9.91
N ARG A 212 -22.06 11.88 -8.77
CA ARG A 212 -21.62 12.33 -7.46
C ARG A 212 -20.42 11.50 -7.01
N ILE A 213 -19.36 12.19 -6.61
CA ILE A 213 -18.12 11.56 -6.12
C ILE A 213 -18.07 11.71 -4.61
N GLU A 214 -17.85 10.61 -3.92
CA GLU A 214 -17.58 10.56 -2.50
C GLU A 214 -16.13 10.15 -2.24
N HIS A 215 -15.43 10.95 -1.44
CA HIS A 215 -14.06 10.71 -1.08
C HIS A 215 -14.01 9.88 0.20
N GLU A 216 -13.53 8.63 0.11
CA GLU A 216 -13.48 7.68 1.23
C GLU A 216 -12.23 7.83 2.10
N GLY A 217 -11.20 8.49 1.59
CA GLY A 217 -9.96 8.74 2.29
C GLY A 217 -8.71 8.50 1.45
N TYR A 218 -7.56 8.93 1.99
CA TYR A 218 -6.27 8.69 1.37
C TYR A 218 -5.17 8.45 2.38
N LEU A 219 -4.10 7.80 1.91
CA LEU A 219 -2.80 7.69 2.57
C LEU A 219 -1.72 8.15 1.59
N ARG A 220 -0.80 9.00 2.05
CA ARG A 220 0.36 9.41 1.24
C ARG A 220 1.32 8.23 1.06
N PRO A 221 2.03 8.14 -0.08
CA PRO A 221 3.12 7.18 -0.22
C PRO A 221 4.29 7.55 0.71
N TYR A 222 5.10 6.54 1.03
CA TYR A 222 6.33 6.70 1.79
C TYR A 222 7.53 6.17 0.99
N LEU A 223 8.65 6.86 1.07
CA LEU A 223 9.94 6.39 0.54
C LEU A 223 11.04 6.79 1.51
N GLY A 224 11.68 5.81 2.12
CA GLY A 224 12.83 5.97 3.00
C GLY A 224 14.15 5.69 2.30
N ASP A 225 15.22 5.75 3.07
CA ASP A 225 16.57 5.39 2.65
C ASP A 225 17.03 4.11 3.36
N PHE A 226 17.55 3.17 2.59
CA PHE A 226 18.07 1.89 3.09
C PHE A 226 19.62 1.80 3.03
N HIS A 227 20.29 2.84 2.56
CA HIS A 227 21.75 2.83 2.39
C HIS A 227 22.48 3.14 3.69
N GLY A 228 22.05 3.90 4.57
CA GLY A 228 22.76 4.32 5.78
C GLY A 228 23.00 3.23 6.83
N ALA A 229 23.40 3.66 8.01
CA ALA A 229 23.72 2.78 9.14
C ALA A 229 22.54 1.90 9.56
N TYR A 230 21.31 2.43 9.52
CA TYR A 230 20.10 1.70 9.88
C TYR A 230 19.75 0.59 8.85
N GLY A 231 19.94 0.86 7.56
CA GLY A 231 19.77 -0.16 6.52
C GLY A 231 20.80 -1.28 6.64
N THR A 232 22.04 -0.92 6.98
CA THR A 232 23.08 -1.91 7.29
C THR A 232 22.73 -2.73 8.52
N ALA A 233 22.25 -2.10 9.58
CA ALA A 233 21.83 -2.77 10.82
C ALA A 233 20.73 -3.79 10.59
N VAL A 234 19.68 -3.43 9.83
CA VAL A 234 18.57 -4.36 9.55
C VAL A 234 19.03 -5.52 8.65
N ARG A 235 19.90 -5.26 7.66
CA ARG A 235 20.47 -6.31 6.82
C ARG A 235 21.23 -7.35 7.65
N GLU A 236 22.12 -6.90 8.53
CA GLU A 236 22.89 -7.76 9.42
C GLU A 236 22.00 -8.49 10.44
N ALA A 237 20.99 -7.82 10.95
CA ALA A 237 20.04 -8.41 11.89
C ALA A 237 19.25 -9.57 11.25
N VAL A 238 18.72 -9.38 10.04
CA VAL A 238 18.02 -10.44 9.30
C VAL A 238 18.96 -11.59 8.97
N ARG A 239 20.18 -11.28 8.51
CA ARG A 239 21.20 -12.30 8.23
C ARG A 239 21.53 -13.12 9.49
N PHE A 240 21.67 -12.48 10.64
CA PHE A 240 21.93 -13.17 11.91
C PHE A 240 20.74 -14.02 12.37
N GLY A 241 19.52 -13.50 12.25
CA GLY A 241 18.31 -14.20 12.70
C GLY A 241 17.96 -15.41 11.86
N PHE A 242 18.11 -15.30 10.53
CA PHE A 242 17.59 -16.26 9.57
C PHE A 242 18.63 -16.92 8.68
N GLY A 243 19.91 -16.52 8.79
CA GLY A 243 20.99 -17.06 7.96
C GLY A 243 20.96 -16.61 6.49
N LYS A 244 20.15 -15.61 6.15
CA LYS A 244 19.92 -15.12 4.78
C LYS A 244 20.01 -13.61 4.74
N THR A 245 20.63 -13.07 3.70
CA THR A 245 20.66 -11.63 3.45
C THR A 245 19.33 -11.21 2.83
N PRO A 246 18.64 -10.19 3.37
CA PRO A 246 17.40 -9.70 2.78
C PRO A 246 17.66 -8.87 1.54
N SER A 247 16.69 -8.85 0.63
CA SER A 247 16.63 -7.89 -0.46
C SER A 247 15.89 -6.64 -0.03
N PHE A 248 16.33 -5.47 -0.49
CA PHE A 248 15.60 -4.23 -0.29
C PHE A 248 14.65 -4.01 -1.46
N ILE A 249 13.37 -3.78 -1.14
CA ILE A 249 12.29 -3.63 -2.12
C ILE A 249 11.40 -2.46 -1.75
N ARG A 250 10.48 -2.08 -2.64
CA ARG A 250 9.30 -1.29 -2.26
C ARG A 250 8.13 -2.25 -2.04
N GLU A 251 7.20 -1.90 -1.16
CA GLU A 251 6.02 -2.70 -0.91
C GLU A 251 4.77 -2.06 -1.50
N GLY A 252 3.87 -2.91 -2.00
CA GLY A 252 2.62 -2.47 -2.59
C GLY A 252 1.57 -2.02 -1.58
N GLY A 253 1.73 -2.38 -0.31
CA GLY A 253 0.84 -2.01 0.78
C GLY A 253 1.02 -0.57 1.26
N SER A 254 0.11 -0.13 2.14
CA SER A 254 0.12 1.20 2.75
C SER A 254 0.00 1.05 4.26
N ILE A 255 0.85 1.74 5.03
CA ILE A 255 0.82 1.75 6.49
C ILE A 255 0.67 3.21 6.94
N GLY A 256 -0.55 3.61 7.33
CA GLY A 256 -0.85 4.99 7.69
C GLY A 256 -0.01 5.53 8.85
N ALA A 257 0.30 4.68 9.84
CA ALA A 257 1.15 5.04 10.96
C ALA A 257 2.56 5.47 10.52
N VAL A 258 3.12 4.84 9.48
CA VAL A 258 4.45 5.18 8.94
C VAL A 258 4.45 6.61 8.40
N VAL A 259 3.44 6.97 7.62
CA VAL A 259 3.32 8.33 7.08
C VAL A 259 3.20 9.38 8.19
N THR A 260 2.40 9.08 9.22
CA THR A 260 2.26 9.97 10.37
C THR A 260 3.57 10.12 11.14
N MET A 261 4.29 9.02 11.38
CA MET A 261 5.59 9.05 12.06
C MET A 261 6.64 9.79 11.26
N ASP A 262 6.69 9.60 9.94
CA ASP A 262 7.60 10.31 9.05
C ASP A 262 7.38 11.84 9.12
N GLN A 263 6.13 12.28 9.03
CA GLN A 263 5.78 13.69 9.09
C GLN A 263 6.08 14.35 10.43
N LEU A 264 5.83 13.64 11.53
CA LEU A 264 5.97 14.19 12.89
C LEU A 264 7.38 14.08 13.44
N LEU A 265 8.04 12.94 13.25
CA LEU A 265 9.34 12.65 13.88
C LEU A 265 10.51 13.04 12.99
N ARG A 266 10.36 12.94 11.67
CA ARG A 266 11.40 13.25 10.66
C ARG A 266 12.72 12.52 10.93
N VAL A 267 12.62 11.27 11.32
CA VAL A 267 13.75 10.37 11.58
C VAL A 267 13.66 9.16 10.64
N PRO A 268 14.78 8.44 10.42
CA PRO A 268 14.75 7.23 9.61
C PRO A 268 13.72 6.21 10.13
N ILE A 269 12.89 5.70 9.22
CA ILE A 269 11.96 4.60 9.49
C ILE A 269 12.51 3.36 8.82
N VAL A 270 12.68 2.32 9.60
CA VAL A 270 13.26 1.04 9.19
C VAL A 270 12.22 -0.04 9.34
N PHE A 271 12.14 -0.94 8.38
CA PHE A 271 11.21 -2.06 8.43
C PHE A 271 11.96 -3.35 8.78
N LEU A 272 11.39 -4.14 9.68
CA LEU A 272 11.83 -5.50 9.99
C LEU A 272 10.61 -6.38 10.15
N GLY A 273 9.91 -6.62 9.04
CA GLY A 273 8.75 -7.51 8.99
C GLY A 273 9.16 -8.97 9.07
N LEU A 274 8.29 -9.78 9.61
CA LEU A 274 8.52 -11.21 9.83
C LEU A 274 7.47 -12.07 9.14
N SER A 275 6.40 -11.49 8.62
CA SER A 275 5.35 -12.25 7.95
C SER A 275 5.85 -12.81 6.62
N VAL A 276 5.29 -13.94 6.26
CA VAL A 276 5.46 -14.58 4.95
C VAL A 276 4.08 -14.78 4.32
N PRO A 277 3.99 -14.87 2.99
CA PRO A 277 2.70 -14.99 2.31
C PRO A 277 1.82 -16.14 2.83
N GLU A 278 2.45 -17.25 3.24
CA GLU A 278 1.76 -18.43 3.74
C GLU A 278 1.07 -18.23 5.11
N HIS A 279 1.36 -17.12 5.79
CA HIS A 279 0.67 -16.78 7.04
C HIS A 279 -0.79 -16.35 6.82
N GLY A 280 -1.23 -16.16 5.58
CA GLY A 280 -2.61 -15.81 5.25
C GLY A 280 -3.00 -14.40 5.68
N TYR A 281 -2.16 -13.44 5.41
CA TYR A 281 -2.32 -12.02 5.77
C TYR A 281 -3.70 -11.48 5.36
N HIS A 282 -4.46 -10.94 6.30
CA HIS A 282 -5.86 -10.49 6.14
C HIS A 282 -6.85 -11.57 5.68
N ALA A 283 -6.50 -12.85 5.82
CA ALA A 283 -7.36 -13.97 5.43
C ALA A 283 -7.86 -14.75 6.65
N PRO A 284 -8.95 -15.55 6.51
CA PRO A 284 -9.33 -16.52 7.53
C PRO A 284 -8.16 -17.46 7.85
N ASN A 285 -7.99 -17.79 9.13
CA ASN A 285 -6.89 -18.60 9.66
C ASN A 285 -5.50 -17.97 9.51
N GLU A 286 -5.41 -16.64 9.49
CA GLU A 286 -4.12 -15.96 9.62
C GLU A 286 -3.33 -16.54 10.79
N ASN A 287 -2.06 -16.82 10.56
CA ASN A 287 -1.22 -17.49 11.54
C ASN A 287 0.21 -16.96 11.52
N PHE A 288 1.01 -17.36 12.50
CA PHE A 288 2.42 -16.99 12.59
C PHE A 288 3.23 -18.19 13.10
N ASP A 289 4.19 -18.65 12.32
CA ASP A 289 4.95 -19.86 12.66
C ASP A 289 6.13 -19.60 13.59
N TRP A 290 6.51 -20.67 14.32
CA TRP A 290 7.59 -20.61 15.28
C TRP A 290 8.98 -20.35 14.67
N GLY A 291 9.21 -20.75 13.42
CA GLY A 291 10.46 -20.48 12.71
C GLY A 291 10.67 -18.98 12.50
N GLN A 292 9.61 -18.29 12.03
CA GLN A 292 9.61 -16.83 11.88
C GLN A 292 9.70 -16.11 13.22
N ALA A 293 8.98 -16.58 14.25
CA ALA A 293 9.06 -16.02 15.60
C ALA A 293 10.49 -16.11 16.17
N ARG A 294 11.10 -17.30 16.13
CA ARG A 294 12.46 -17.54 16.63
C ARG A 294 13.52 -16.73 15.89
N GLY A 295 13.45 -16.74 14.56
CA GLY A 295 14.37 -15.96 13.72
C GLY A 295 14.21 -14.46 13.95
N GLY A 296 12.98 -14.00 14.07
CA GLY A 296 12.64 -12.61 14.35
C GLY A 296 13.15 -12.12 15.70
N LEU A 297 12.95 -12.87 16.77
CA LEU A 297 13.50 -12.53 18.09
C LEU A 297 15.01 -12.33 18.05
N ARG A 298 15.73 -13.23 17.37
CA ARG A 298 17.18 -13.11 17.17
C ARG A 298 17.55 -11.89 16.36
N ALA A 299 16.79 -11.60 15.30
CA ALA A 299 17.01 -10.43 14.45
C ALA A 299 16.77 -9.14 15.23
N PHE A 300 15.70 -9.03 16.03
CA PHE A 300 15.45 -7.85 16.86
C PHE A 300 16.56 -7.61 17.87
N VAL A 301 16.98 -8.65 18.61
CA VAL A 301 18.08 -8.51 19.58
C VAL A 301 19.33 -8.01 18.86
N LYS A 302 19.69 -8.62 17.71
CA LYS A 302 20.85 -8.22 16.92
C LYS A 302 20.75 -6.80 16.39
N TYR A 303 19.60 -6.39 15.92
CA TYR A 303 19.35 -5.03 15.46
C TYR A 303 19.64 -4.00 16.56
N PHE A 304 19.07 -4.19 17.75
CA PHE A 304 19.31 -3.27 18.86
C PHE A 304 20.74 -3.32 19.42
N GLU A 305 21.43 -4.48 19.38
CA GLU A 305 22.85 -4.57 19.67
C GLU A 305 23.68 -3.67 18.73
N ILE A 306 23.39 -3.72 17.42
CA ILE A 306 24.08 -2.90 16.44
C ILE A 306 23.78 -1.42 16.67
N LEU A 307 22.51 -1.05 16.90
CA LEU A 307 22.15 0.34 17.16
C LEU A 307 22.86 0.92 18.39
N ALA A 308 23.07 0.12 19.43
CA ALA A 308 23.79 0.54 20.64
C ALA A 308 25.26 0.89 20.38
N THR A 309 25.83 0.48 19.23
CA THR A 309 27.20 0.78 18.82
C THR A 309 27.32 1.95 17.86
N LEU A 310 26.18 2.45 17.34
CA LEU A 310 26.20 3.61 16.44
C LEU A 310 26.52 4.89 17.21
N PRO A 311 27.25 5.83 16.60
CA PRO A 311 27.50 7.14 17.20
C PRO A 311 26.17 7.83 17.55
N SER A 312 26.12 8.46 18.70
CA SER A 312 25.00 9.35 19.05
C SER A 312 25.00 10.52 18.07
N SER A 313 23.99 10.64 17.23
CA SER A 313 23.77 11.79 16.34
C SER A 313 23.26 13.01 17.10
#